data_b96bab9c77a409b6d6635699c77a176b
#
_entry.id   b96bab9c77a409b6d6635699c77a176b
#
_cell.length_a   1.000
_cell.length_b   1.000
_cell.length_c   1.000
_cell.angle_alpha   90.00
_cell.angle_beta   90.00
_cell.angle_gamma   90.00
#
_symmetry.space_group_name_H-M   'P 1'
#
loop_
_entity.id
_entity.type
_entity.pdbx_description
1 polymer ?
#
loop_
_entity_poly.entity_id
_entity_poly.type
_entity_poly.pdbx_seq_one_letter_code
_entity_poly.pdbx_strand_id
1 'polypeptide(L)'
;KTWKDLLAWGHANPTQMMYGAAAGLCNTSHLFVEEVASKENLKWTPIPFRGTTDCIQALLGGQIVFTVDTIAGTAALVKGGKLRILAVATDSRLPSWPQTPTMRELGSSISVNNLWGMAGPKGLDPQVAATLEAAFKFAMEQPSVISLLQGVEQKPLYTDAKSFRAFAEKS
;
A
#
# COMPACT_ATOMS: atom_id res chain seq x y z
N LYS A 1 5.26 -19.42 -5.34
CA LYS A 1 3.81 -19.21 -5.09
C LYS A 1 3.54 -18.60 -3.72
N THR A 2 4.57 -18.48 -2.91
CA THR A 2 4.60 -17.86 -1.60
C THR A 2 5.65 -16.74 -1.58
N TRP A 3 5.73 -15.97 -0.49
CA TRP A 3 6.80 -15.00 -0.28
C TRP A 3 8.19 -15.67 -0.34
N LYS A 4 8.35 -16.82 0.31
CA LYS A 4 9.61 -17.58 0.29
C LYS A 4 10.00 -18.04 -1.12
N ASP A 5 9.03 -18.42 -1.94
CA ASP A 5 9.30 -18.80 -3.33
C ASP A 5 9.78 -17.60 -4.15
N LEU A 6 9.25 -16.37 -3.91
CA LEU A 6 9.70 -15.16 -4.56
C LEU A 6 11.16 -14.84 -4.20
N LEU A 7 11.52 -14.93 -2.91
CA LEU A 7 12.89 -14.72 -2.47
C LEU A 7 13.86 -15.76 -3.08
N ALA A 8 13.49 -17.03 -3.00
CA ALA A 8 14.29 -18.12 -3.57
C ALA A 8 14.49 -17.95 -5.09
N TRP A 9 13.42 -17.54 -5.79
CA TRP A 9 13.52 -17.28 -7.23
C TRP A 9 14.42 -16.07 -7.52
N GLY A 10 14.33 -15.01 -6.70
CA GLY A 10 15.16 -13.82 -6.80
C GLY A 10 16.65 -14.11 -6.62
N HIS A 11 17.00 -14.94 -5.64
CA HIS A 11 18.39 -15.37 -5.46
C HIS A 11 18.91 -16.19 -6.65
N ALA A 12 18.06 -17.04 -7.24
CA ALA A 12 18.41 -17.83 -8.42
C ALA A 12 18.47 -17.01 -9.71
N ASN A 13 17.76 -15.88 -9.78
CA ASN A 13 17.62 -15.06 -11.00
C ASN A 13 17.83 -13.55 -10.72
N PRO A 14 18.99 -13.13 -10.21
CA PRO A 14 19.21 -11.78 -9.71
C PRO A 14 19.05 -10.67 -10.78
N THR A 15 19.28 -10.98 -12.04
CA THR A 15 19.13 -10.02 -13.14
C THR A 15 17.71 -9.90 -13.69
N GLN A 16 16.80 -10.77 -13.25
CA GLN A 16 15.41 -10.82 -13.72
C GLN A 16 14.42 -10.30 -12.66
N MET A 17 14.89 -9.93 -11.48
CA MET A 17 14.07 -9.40 -10.40
C MET A 17 13.64 -7.96 -10.66
N MET A 18 12.77 -7.77 -11.65
CA MET A 18 12.15 -6.48 -11.94
C MET A 18 10.83 -6.36 -11.19
N TYR A 19 10.64 -5.23 -10.51
CA TYR A 19 9.38 -4.94 -9.82
C TYR A 19 8.77 -3.61 -10.25
N GLY A 20 7.46 -3.51 -10.14
CA GLY A 20 6.74 -2.30 -10.49
C GLY A 20 6.74 -1.29 -9.36
N ALA A 21 7.29 -0.09 -9.62
CA ALA A 21 7.17 1.06 -8.76
C ALA A 21 5.99 1.92 -9.23
N ALA A 22 4.78 1.58 -8.81
CA ALA A 22 3.57 2.35 -9.08
C ALA A 22 3.68 3.75 -8.48
N ALA A 23 3.32 4.78 -9.24
CA ALA A 23 3.50 6.19 -8.88
C ALA A 23 4.97 6.66 -8.75
N GLY A 24 5.91 5.97 -9.40
CA GLY A 24 7.31 6.38 -9.53
C GLY A 24 8.22 5.92 -8.40
N LEU A 25 9.42 6.48 -8.36
CA LEU A 25 10.46 6.17 -7.37
C LEU A 25 10.36 7.07 -6.14
N CYS A 26 11.05 6.67 -5.05
CA CYS A 26 11.15 7.41 -3.79
C CYS A 26 9.84 7.62 -3.04
N ASN A 27 8.78 6.86 -3.36
CA ASN A 27 7.58 6.79 -2.54
C ASN A 27 7.70 5.68 -1.48
N THR A 28 6.76 5.61 -0.57
CA THR A 28 6.75 4.63 0.53
C THR A 28 6.84 3.19 0.06
N SER A 29 6.14 2.84 -1.02
CA SER A 29 6.17 1.46 -1.57
C SER A 29 7.54 1.11 -2.14
N HIS A 30 8.19 2.05 -2.83
CA HIS A 30 9.55 1.86 -3.35
C HIS A 30 10.55 1.69 -2.21
N LEU A 31 10.56 2.60 -1.22
CA LEU A 31 11.46 2.51 -0.08
C LEU A 31 11.27 1.20 0.71
N PHE A 32 10.01 0.76 0.86
CA PHE A 32 9.69 -0.53 1.46
C PHE A 32 10.35 -1.70 0.73
N VAL A 33 10.25 -1.74 -0.61
CA VAL A 33 10.84 -2.80 -1.42
C VAL A 33 12.36 -2.79 -1.31
N GLU A 34 12.99 -1.61 -1.36
CA GLU A 34 14.44 -1.45 -1.24
C GLU A 34 14.95 -1.89 0.16
N GLU A 35 14.22 -1.59 1.21
CA GLU A 35 14.59 -2.06 2.56
C GLU A 35 14.51 -3.59 2.66
N VAL A 36 13.45 -4.21 2.10
CA VAL A 36 13.34 -5.68 2.04
C VAL A 36 14.48 -6.27 1.21
N ALA A 37 14.75 -5.71 0.04
CA ALA A 37 15.85 -6.16 -0.83
C ALA A 37 17.20 -6.13 -0.10
N SER A 38 17.47 -5.03 0.63
CA SER A 38 18.67 -4.88 1.42
C SER A 38 18.79 -5.93 2.54
N LYS A 39 17.71 -6.19 3.28
CA LYS A 39 17.68 -7.19 4.36
C LYS A 39 17.88 -8.62 3.85
N GLU A 40 17.30 -8.92 2.69
CA GLU A 40 17.39 -10.24 2.06
C GLU A 40 18.63 -10.39 1.17
N ASN A 41 19.49 -9.36 1.11
CA ASN A 41 20.67 -9.31 0.23
C ASN A 41 20.35 -9.62 -1.23
N LEU A 42 19.26 -9.03 -1.73
CA LEU A 42 18.76 -9.15 -3.10
C LEU A 42 18.96 -7.84 -3.85
N LYS A 43 19.22 -7.92 -5.15
CA LYS A 43 19.23 -6.78 -6.06
C LYS A 43 17.97 -6.81 -6.90
N TRP A 44 17.03 -5.93 -6.59
CA TRP A 44 15.80 -5.77 -7.34
C TRP A 44 15.86 -4.51 -8.20
N THR A 45 15.32 -4.62 -9.42
CA THR A 45 15.34 -3.49 -10.36
C THR A 45 13.97 -2.83 -10.39
N PRO A 46 13.82 -1.59 -9.90
CA PRO A 46 12.57 -0.87 -9.97
C PRO A 46 12.27 -0.42 -11.41
N ILE A 47 11.05 -0.69 -11.86
CA ILE A 47 10.52 -0.17 -13.13
C ILE A 47 9.44 0.85 -12.78
N PRO A 48 9.67 2.16 -13.05
CA PRO A 48 8.70 3.19 -12.71
C PRO A 48 7.50 3.17 -13.66
N PHE A 49 6.30 3.27 -13.09
CA PHE A 49 5.04 3.39 -13.81
C PHE A 49 4.31 4.67 -13.39
N ARG A 50 3.42 5.19 -14.26
CA ARG A 50 2.62 6.38 -13.97
C ARG A 50 1.52 6.14 -12.93
N GLY A 51 1.19 4.89 -12.66
CA GLY A 51 0.16 4.51 -11.69
C GLY A 51 -0.07 3.01 -11.63
N THR A 52 -0.97 2.61 -10.74
CA THR A 52 -1.35 1.22 -10.47
C THR A 52 -1.80 0.47 -11.73
N THR A 53 -2.60 1.09 -12.60
CA THR A 53 -3.17 0.40 -13.78
C THR A 53 -2.08 -0.09 -14.72
N ASP A 54 -1.13 0.77 -15.09
CA ASP A 54 -0.04 0.42 -16.01
C ASP A 54 0.87 -0.64 -15.38
N CYS A 55 1.13 -0.51 -14.09
CA CYS A 55 1.93 -1.45 -13.32
C CYS A 55 1.29 -2.86 -13.29
N ILE A 56 -0.01 -2.94 -13.06
CA ILE A 56 -0.76 -4.20 -13.06
C ILE A 56 -0.79 -4.83 -14.46
N GLN A 57 -0.93 -4.04 -15.52
CA GLN A 57 -0.86 -4.56 -16.90
C GLN A 57 0.51 -5.17 -17.20
N ALA A 58 1.59 -4.49 -16.80
CA ALA A 58 2.95 -5.01 -16.95
C ALA A 58 3.17 -6.31 -16.14
N LEU A 59 2.59 -6.40 -14.94
CA LEU A 59 2.63 -7.61 -14.11
C LEU A 59 1.87 -8.77 -14.78
N LEU A 60 0.66 -8.53 -15.27
CA LEU A 60 -0.13 -9.54 -15.98
C LEU A 60 0.51 -9.98 -17.29
N GLY A 61 1.23 -9.07 -17.96
CA GLY A 61 2.01 -9.33 -19.16
C GLY A 61 3.38 -10.00 -18.92
N GLY A 62 3.75 -10.24 -17.66
CA GLY A 62 5.04 -10.87 -17.30
C GLY A 62 6.27 -9.97 -17.51
N GLN A 63 6.08 -8.67 -17.68
CA GLN A 63 7.19 -7.70 -17.86
C GLN A 63 7.87 -7.40 -16.51
N ILE A 64 7.16 -7.54 -15.42
CA ILE A 64 7.66 -7.44 -14.04
C ILE A 64 7.22 -8.65 -13.24
N VAL A 65 7.95 -8.96 -12.18
CA VAL A 65 7.73 -10.17 -11.37
C VAL A 65 6.73 -9.93 -10.25
N PHE A 66 6.76 -8.74 -9.64
CA PHE A 66 5.86 -8.33 -8.58
C PHE A 66 5.70 -6.81 -8.51
N THR A 67 4.76 -6.37 -7.73
CA THR A 67 4.56 -4.95 -7.37
C THR A 67 4.10 -4.84 -5.92
N VAL A 68 4.29 -3.68 -5.33
CA VAL A 68 3.65 -3.29 -4.07
C VAL A 68 2.59 -2.24 -4.38
N ASP A 69 1.35 -2.58 -4.07
CA ASP A 69 0.21 -1.72 -4.38
C ASP A 69 -0.86 -1.81 -3.30
N THR A 70 -1.86 -0.95 -3.39
CA THR A 70 -3.02 -0.98 -2.49
C THR A 70 -3.93 -2.15 -2.83
N ILE A 71 -4.57 -2.71 -1.81
CA ILE A 71 -5.56 -3.78 -2.00
C ILE A 71 -6.71 -3.31 -2.88
N ALA A 72 -7.15 -2.05 -2.71
CA ALA A 72 -8.24 -1.47 -3.52
C ALA A 72 -8.01 -1.61 -5.02
N GLY A 73 -6.76 -1.41 -5.50
CA GLY A 73 -6.41 -1.53 -6.91
C GLY A 73 -6.30 -2.97 -7.43
N THR A 74 -6.13 -3.95 -6.55
CA THR A 74 -5.79 -5.33 -6.94
C THR A 74 -6.82 -6.37 -6.54
N ALA A 75 -7.71 -6.06 -5.60
CA ALA A 75 -8.66 -7.01 -5.00
C ALA A 75 -9.48 -7.83 -6.01
N ALA A 76 -10.02 -7.19 -7.04
CA ALA A 76 -10.81 -7.87 -8.07
C ALA A 76 -10.00 -8.90 -8.86
N LEU A 77 -8.74 -8.59 -9.17
CA LEU A 77 -7.84 -9.50 -9.90
C LEU A 77 -7.37 -10.66 -9.02
N VAL A 78 -7.19 -10.41 -7.71
CA VAL A 78 -6.86 -11.47 -6.75
C VAL A 78 -8.05 -12.40 -6.55
N LYS A 79 -9.27 -11.87 -6.36
CA LYS A 79 -10.51 -12.65 -6.28
C LYS A 79 -10.77 -13.45 -7.56
N GLY A 80 -10.42 -12.88 -8.71
CA GLY A 80 -10.50 -13.54 -10.02
C GLY A 80 -9.35 -14.52 -10.32
N GLY A 81 -8.43 -14.75 -9.38
CA GLY A 81 -7.31 -15.69 -9.53
C GLY A 81 -6.22 -15.27 -10.53
N LYS A 82 -6.27 -14.03 -11.06
CA LYS A 82 -5.28 -13.49 -11.99
C LYS A 82 -4.01 -13.00 -11.30
N LEU A 83 -4.14 -12.56 -10.07
CA LEU A 83 -3.04 -12.14 -9.19
C LEU A 83 -3.08 -12.91 -7.88
N ARG A 84 -1.98 -12.86 -7.15
CA ARG A 84 -1.86 -13.43 -5.81
C ARG A 84 -1.19 -12.42 -4.89
N ILE A 85 -1.76 -12.25 -3.69
CA ILE A 85 -1.11 -11.51 -2.62
C ILE A 85 -0.11 -12.47 -1.94
N LEU A 86 1.15 -12.07 -1.86
CA LEU A 86 2.21 -12.86 -1.22
C LEU A 86 2.39 -12.51 0.24
N ALA A 87 2.21 -11.23 0.57
CA ALA A 87 2.26 -10.69 1.91
C ALA A 87 1.52 -9.34 1.97
N VAL A 88 1.15 -8.92 3.16
CA VAL A 88 0.59 -7.58 3.43
C VAL A 88 1.49 -6.82 4.40
N ALA A 89 1.66 -5.52 4.17
CA ALA A 89 2.49 -4.65 5.00
C ALA A 89 1.72 -3.99 6.17
N THR A 90 0.57 -4.55 6.53
CA THR A 90 -0.28 -4.13 7.65
C THR A 90 0.13 -4.80 8.96
N ASP A 91 -0.26 -4.23 10.11
CA ASP A 91 0.07 -4.78 11.44
C ASP A 91 -0.61 -6.13 11.71
N SER A 92 -1.73 -6.41 11.06
CA SER A 92 -2.47 -7.67 11.16
C SER A 92 -2.91 -8.15 9.79
N ARG A 93 -3.21 -9.45 9.68
CA ARG A 93 -3.75 -10.02 8.44
C ARG A 93 -5.08 -9.39 8.08
N LEU A 94 -5.33 -9.28 6.77
CA LEU A 94 -6.58 -8.73 6.27
C LEU A 94 -7.71 -9.76 6.43
N PRO A 95 -8.91 -9.36 6.94
CA PRO A 95 -10.04 -10.28 7.11
C PRO A 95 -10.43 -11.02 5.83
N SER A 96 -10.36 -10.35 4.68
CA SER A 96 -10.70 -10.94 3.38
C SER A 96 -9.64 -11.91 2.84
N TRP A 97 -8.41 -11.88 3.38
CA TRP A 97 -7.30 -12.77 3.01
C TRP A 97 -6.59 -13.30 4.26
N PRO A 98 -7.26 -14.07 5.11
CA PRO A 98 -6.70 -14.53 6.40
C PRO A 98 -5.52 -15.48 6.24
N GLN A 99 -5.34 -16.08 5.06
CA GLN A 99 -4.21 -16.95 4.74
C GLN A 99 -2.96 -16.20 4.28
N THR A 100 -3.09 -14.89 3.96
CA THR A 100 -1.95 -14.08 3.53
C THR A 100 -1.20 -13.56 4.77
N PRO A 101 0.10 -13.88 4.91
CA PRO A 101 0.87 -13.44 6.06
C PRO A 101 1.14 -11.93 6.00
N THR A 102 1.35 -11.33 7.16
CA THR A 102 1.92 -9.98 7.25
C THR A 102 3.43 -10.03 7.05
N MET A 103 4.03 -8.89 6.65
CA MET A 103 5.49 -8.78 6.58
C MET A 103 6.15 -8.99 7.94
N ARG A 104 5.47 -8.61 9.03
CA ARG A 104 5.94 -8.87 10.40
C ARG A 104 6.03 -10.37 10.70
N GLU A 105 5.04 -11.16 10.32
CA GLU A 105 5.07 -12.63 10.46
C GLU A 105 6.17 -13.28 9.63
N LEU A 106 6.63 -12.61 8.58
CA LEU A 106 7.74 -13.03 7.72
C LEU A 106 9.12 -12.53 8.22
N GLY A 107 9.18 -11.89 9.39
CA GLY A 107 10.42 -11.42 10.01
C GLY A 107 10.84 -9.98 9.64
N SER A 108 10.00 -9.25 8.92
CA SER A 108 10.26 -7.83 8.62
C SER A 108 9.71 -6.93 9.73
N SER A 109 10.48 -5.93 10.12
CA SER A 109 10.01 -4.88 11.04
C SER A 109 9.23 -3.77 10.33
N ILE A 110 9.10 -3.86 9.00
CA ILE A 110 8.48 -2.82 8.19
C ILE A 110 6.96 -2.95 8.28
N SER A 111 6.32 -1.85 8.65
CA SER A 111 4.88 -1.66 8.54
C SER A 111 4.63 -0.39 7.72
N VAL A 112 3.80 -0.49 6.71
CA VAL A 112 3.43 0.65 5.86
C VAL A 112 1.99 1.01 6.16
N ASN A 113 1.81 2.04 6.96
CA ASN A 113 0.51 2.62 7.22
C ASN A 113 0.28 3.79 6.26
N ASN A 114 -0.45 3.55 5.19
CA ASN A 114 -0.89 4.62 4.30
C ASN A 114 -2.07 5.35 4.94
N LEU A 115 -1.82 6.57 5.42
CA LEU A 115 -2.89 7.48 5.83
C LEU A 115 -3.21 8.44 4.69
N TRP A 116 -4.50 8.56 4.39
CA TRP A 116 -5.00 9.58 3.49
C TRP A 116 -5.37 10.79 4.31
N GLY A 117 -4.86 11.95 3.94
CA GLY A 117 -5.14 13.19 4.64
C GLY A 117 -5.41 14.33 3.67
N MET A 118 -6.13 15.36 4.15
CA MET A 118 -6.30 16.60 3.44
C MET A 118 -5.44 17.68 4.06
N ALA A 119 -4.77 18.46 3.22
CA ALA A 119 -3.95 19.59 3.62
C ALA A 119 -4.47 20.88 2.98
N GLY A 120 -4.43 21.94 3.72
CA GLY A 120 -4.74 23.28 3.25
C GLY A 120 -3.48 24.18 3.18
N PRO A 121 -3.57 25.34 2.55
CA PRO A 121 -2.46 26.30 2.51
C PRO A 121 -2.10 26.80 3.91
N LYS A 122 -0.84 27.19 4.08
CA LYS A 122 -0.39 27.83 5.32
C LYS A 122 -1.19 29.10 5.57
N GLY A 123 -1.75 29.24 6.78
CA GLY A 123 -2.58 30.40 7.13
C GLY A 123 -4.06 30.27 6.72
N LEU A 124 -4.53 29.06 6.40
CA LEU A 124 -5.96 28.81 6.23
C LEU A 124 -6.72 29.30 7.47
N ASP A 125 -7.82 30.02 7.23
CA ASP A 125 -8.69 30.55 8.30
C ASP A 125 -9.12 29.39 9.23
N PRO A 126 -8.95 29.53 10.57
CA PRO A 126 -9.32 28.49 11.52
C PRO A 126 -10.80 28.07 11.46
N GLN A 127 -11.71 28.98 11.12
CA GLN A 127 -13.14 28.63 10.97
C GLN A 127 -13.36 27.77 9.72
N VAL A 128 -12.67 28.08 8.63
CA VAL A 128 -12.73 27.26 7.40
C VAL A 128 -12.15 25.87 7.68
N ALA A 129 -11.01 25.78 8.38
CA ALA A 129 -10.40 24.51 8.76
C ALA A 129 -11.34 23.67 9.62
N ALA A 130 -11.95 24.26 10.65
CA ALA A 130 -12.90 23.58 11.53
C ALA A 130 -14.16 23.10 10.78
N THR A 131 -14.67 23.92 9.85
CA THR A 131 -15.83 23.56 9.02
C THR A 131 -15.50 22.35 8.12
N LEU A 132 -14.34 22.34 7.48
CA LEU A 132 -13.88 21.24 6.64
C LEU A 132 -13.68 19.96 7.47
N GLU A 133 -13.03 20.07 8.63
CA GLU A 133 -12.82 18.93 9.53
C GLU A 133 -14.14 18.32 9.96
N ALA A 134 -15.11 19.14 10.38
CA ALA A 134 -16.45 18.65 10.75
C ALA A 134 -17.18 17.97 9.57
N ALA A 135 -17.08 18.54 8.38
CA ALA A 135 -17.67 17.95 7.18
C ALA A 135 -17.05 16.61 6.81
N PHE A 136 -15.72 16.47 6.90
CA PHE A 136 -15.03 15.19 6.66
C PHE A 136 -15.37 14.14 7.71
N LYS A 137 -15.40 14.52 8.99
CA LYS A 137 -15.83 13.62 10.06
C LYS A 137 -17.24 13.12 9.80
N PHE A 138 -18.18 14.01 9.52
CA PHE A 138 -19.56 13.66 9.18
C PHE A 138 -19.63 12.72 7.98
N ALA A 139 -18.90 13.00 6.90
CA ALA A 139 -18.86 12.14 5.72
C ALA A 139 -18.34 10.73 6.04
N MET A 140 -17.27 10.62 6.83
CA MET A 140 -16.68 9.32 7.22
C MET A 140 -17.60 8.47 8.11
N GLU A 141 -18.57 9.07 8.77
CA GLU A 141 -19.58 8.40 9.60
C GLU A 141 -20.81 7.95 8.79
N GLN A 142 -20.93 8.35 7.51
CA GLN A 142 -22.08 7.97 6.70
C GLN A 142 -22.03 6.50 6.28
N PRO A 143 -23.15 5.75 6.40
CA PRO A 143 -23.21 4.34 6.01
C PRO A 143 -22.78 4.08 4.56
N SER A 144 -23.11 5.01 3.64
CA SER A 144 -22.70 4.92 2.22
C SER A 144 -21.19 4.99 2.04
N VAL A 145 -20.50 5.87 2.76
CA VAL A 145 -19.04 6.00 2.72
C VAL A 145 -18.38 4.78 3.36
N ILE A 146 -18.90 4.33 4.51
CA ILE A 146 -18.42 3.11 5.17
C ILE A 146 -18.53 1.90 4.25
N SER A 147 -19.69 1.71 3.61
CA SER A 147 -19.91 0.61 2.66
C SER A 147 -18.97 0.67 1.47
N LEU A 148 -18.73 1.87 0.92
CA LEU A 148 -17.81 2.09 -0.19
C LEU A 148 -16.36 1.72 0.20
N LEU A 149 -15.89 2.19 1.36
CA LEU A 149 -14.55 1.90 1.86
C LEU A 149 -14.37 0.39 2.12
N GLN A 150 -15.36 -0.26 2.72
CA GLN A 150 -15.36 -1.72 2.92
C GLN A 150 -15.34 -2.48 1.59
N GLY A 151 -16.05 -1.99 0.58
CA GLY A 151 -16.05 -2.56 -0.77
C GLY A 151 -14.68 -2.57 -1.45
N VAL A 152 -13.82 -1.62 -1.09
CA VAL A 152 -12.42 -1.54 -1.54
C VAL A 152 -11.42 -2.02 -0.47
N GLU A 153 -11.88 -2.78 0.51
CA GLU A 153 -11.07 -3.40 1.58
C GLU A 153 -10.32 -2.36 2.45
N GLN A 154 -10.89 -1.16 2.58
CA GLN A 154 -10.35 -0.12 3.46
C GLN A 154 -11.18 -0.01 4.73
N LYS A 155 -10.51 0.08 5.87
CA LYS A 155 -11.16 0.32 7.16
C LYS A 155 -11.42 1.82 7.32
N PRO A 156 -12.67 2.25 7.53
CA PRO A 156 -12.95 3.64 7.88
C PRO A 156 -12.23 4.00 9.18
N LEU A 157 -11.39 5.02 9.11
CA LEU A 157 -10.69 5.54 10.28
C LEU A 157 -10.63 7.06 10.15
N TYR A 158 -11.39 7.75 11.01
CA TYR A 158 -11.26 9.18 11.15
C TYR A 158 -10.16 9.52 12.14
N THR A 159 -9.30 10.46 11.79
CA THR A 159 -8.27 11.02 12.65
C THR A 159 -8.39 12.54 12.60
N ASP A 160 -8.49 13.20 13.74
CA ASP A 160 -8.57 14.66 13.83
C ASP A 160 -7.27 15.33 13.35
N ALA A 161 -7.34 16.62 13.00
CA ALA A 161 -6.24 17.39 12.43
C ALA A 161 -4.98 17.41 13.32
N LYS A 162 -5.15 17.46 14.64
CA LYS A 162 -4.04 17.48 15.60
C LYS A 162 -3.32 16.13 15.64
N SER A 163 -4.08 15.06 15.73
CA SER A 163 -3.56 13.68 15.76
C SER A 163 -2.93 13.30 14.44
N PHE A 164 -3.53 13.71 13.31
CA PHE A 164 -2.98 13.49 11.98
C PHE A 164 -1.66 14.23 11.78
N ARG A 165 -1.57 15.48 12.21
CA ARG A 165 -0.31 16.25 12.18
C ARG A 165 0.78 15.57 13.01
N ALA A 166 0.47 15.16 14.25
CA ALA A 166 1.43 14.48 15.11
C ALA A 166 1.93 13.15 14.51
N PHE A 167 1.09 12.47 13.75
CA PHE A 167 1.50 11.29 12.99
C PHE A 167 2.44 11.67 11.83
N ALA A 168 2.05 12.66 11.00
CA ALA A 168 2.83 13.09 9.84
C ALA A 168 4.23 13.65 10.22
N GLU A 169 4.36 14.26 11.41
CA GLU A 169 5.65 14.77 11.91
C GLU A 169 6.60 13.66 12.42
N LYS A 170 6.07 12.44 12.65
CA LYS A 170 6.84 11.27 13.12
C LYS A 170 7.17 10.27 12.02
N SER A 171 6.53 10.41 10.86
CA SER A 171 6.70 9.54 9.69
C SER A 171 7.82 10.04 8.80
#